data_2c796eae8de24fb438bb5534d5f3b74b
#
_entry.id   2c796eae8de24fb438bb5534d5f3b74b
#
_cell.length_a   1.000
_cell.length_b   1.000
_cell.length_c   1.000
_cell.angle_alpha   90.00
_cell.angle_beta   90.00
_cell.angle_gamma   90.00
#
_symmetry.space_group_name_H-M   'P 1'
#
loop_
_entity.id
_entity.type
_entity.pdbx_description
1 polymer ?
#
loop_
_entity_poly.entity_id
_entity_poly.type
_entity_poly.pdbx_seq_one_letter_code
_entity_poly.pdbx_strand_id
1 'polypeptide(L)'
;VLLLHGDERFLVDETARTTLEAWKADLVSDFGFETLEGTGLNAARLQDSILQMPFLDPYRAVFARMIPANRAESLAPALADIPSTTRLLITVAGRLSPSNKLVKAVTAAHGTVQEMQHLKGRALGDWTARRATEVHGLTPMIAAQVVRVTPPDLSVIDSELSKLAAYKASGSKLTNEAVTELLAGGREDEIFKLTDNLLPHPTPLALQIARGLTRGGLQPTSVAYRMARHVALVLEVRARQERGESLQQVQDDMAEHRFVVQKAYDAAQNADPNHLEAALRAIRDYEWEVKSGQIDAELGLDVLLTRL
;
A
#
# COMPACT_ATOMS: atom_id res chain seq x y z
N VAL A 1 14.34 -24.03 -7.76
CA VAL A 1 13.70 -23.39 -6.59
C VAL A 1 13.88 -21.89 -6.66
N LEU A 2 12.82 -21.13 -6.40
CA LEU A 2 12.85 -19.67 -6.29
C LEU A 2 12.25 -19.27 -4.93
N LEU A 3 13.02 -18.53 -4.13
CA LEU A 3 12.59 -17.94 -2.86
C LEU A 3 12.51 -16.42 -3.00
N LEU A 4 11.33 -15.86 -2.81
CA LEU A 4 11.08 -14.44 -2.79
C LEU A 4 10.75 -13.99 -1.36
N HIS A 5 11.43 -12.99 -0.85
CA HIS A 5 11.19 -12.43 0.48
C HIS A 5 11.54 -10.94 0.52
N GLY A 6 11.16 -10.25 1.57
CA GLY A 6 11.51 -8.83 1.77
C GLY A 6 10.33 -8.00 2.23
N ASP A 7 10.61 -6.71 2.39
CA ASP A 7 9.62 -5.77 2.92
C ASP A 7 8.73 -5.17 1.81
N GLU A 8 9.19 -5.24 0.53
CA GLU A 8 8.41 -4.75 -0.60
C GLU A 8 7.47 -5.83 -1.15
N ARG A 9 6.31 -5.92 -0.53
CA ARG A 9 5.32 -6.95 -0.85
C ARG A 9 4.83 -6.89 -2.29
N PHE A 10 4.66 -5.69 -2.84
CA PHE A 10 4.20 -5.52 -4.23
C PHE A 10 5.12 -6.25 -5.21
N LEU A 11 6.45 -6.08 -5.06
CA LEU A 11 7.42 -6.74 -5.93
C LEU A 11 7.48 -8.26 -5.71
N VAL A 12 7.31 -8.73 -4.45
CA VAL A 12 7.23 -10.17 -4.16
C VAL A 12 6.02 -10.78 -4.88
N ASP A 13 4.84 -10.19 -4.74
CA ASP A 13 3.60 -10.69 -5.32
C ASP A 13 3.63 -10.60 -6.86
N GLU A 14 4.17 -9.53 -7.43
CA GLU A 14 4.30 -9.34 -8.88
C GLU A 14 5.27 -10.36 -9.50
N THR A 15 6.45 -10.53 -8.91
CA THR A 15 7.44 -11.50 -9.38
C THR A 15 6.91 -12.92 -9.26
N ALA A 16 6.22 -13.23 -8.16
CA ALA A 16 5.58 -14.53 -8.00
C ALA A 16 4.52 -14.77 -9.08
N ARG A 17 3.63 -13.79 -9.34
CA ARG A 17 2.58 -13.88 -10.36
C ARG A 17 3.18 -14.12 -11.74
N THR A 18 4.14 -13.31 -12.16
CA THR A 18 4.80 -13.45 -13.47
C THR A 18 5.49 -14.81 -13.64
N THR A 19 6.16 -15.27 -12.57
CA THR A 19 6.82 -16.60 -12.56
C THR A 19 5.80 -17.71 -12.72
N LEU A 20 4.69 -17.64 -11.98
CA LEU A 20 3.63 -18.65 -12.02
C LEU A 20 2.88 -18.65 -13.34
N GLU A 21 2.63 -17.51 -13.94
CA GLU A 21 2.04 -17.39 -15.27
C GLU A 21 2.91 -18.08 -16.32
N ALA A 22 4.23 -17.84 -16.29
CA ALA A 22 5.17 -18.51 -17.18
C ALA A 22 5.20 -20.03 -16.96
N TRP A 23 5.19 -20.49 -15.71
CA TRP A 23 5.18 -21.92 -15.42
C TRP A 23 3.86 -22.59 -15.82
N LYS A 24 2.72 -21.95 -15.57
CA LYS A 24 1.42 -22.49 -15.93
C LYS A 24 1.21 -22.59 -17.44
N ALA A 25 1.81 -21.70 -18.22
CA ALA A 25 1.73 -21.75 -19.68
C ALA A 25 2.35 -23.02 -20.28
N ASP A 26 3.30 -23.66 -19.58
CA ASP A 26 3.93 -24.90 -20.00
C ASP A 26 3.16 -26.17 -19.55
N LEU A 27 2.22 -26.05 -18.61
CA LEU A 27 1.47 -27.19 -18.07
C LEU A 27 0.30 -27.56 -18.98
N VAL A 28 0.06 -28.84 -19.10
CA VAL A 28 -1.02 -29.43 -19.92
C VAL A 28 -2.29 -29.65 -19.07
N SER A 29 -2.10 -29.83 -17.76
CA SER A 29 -3.19 -30.15 -16.84
C SER A 29 -3.15 -29.29 -15.57
N ASP A 30 -4.31 -29.10 -14.93
CA ASP A 30 -4.42 -28.43 -13.63
C ASP A 30 -3.75 -29.25 -12.49
N PHE A 31 -3.53 -30.55 -12.72
CA PHE A 31 -2.87 -31.44 -11.73
C PHE A 31 -1.37 -31.16 -11.58
N GLY A 32 -0.76 -30.54 -12.58
CA GLY A 32 0.66 -30.15 -12.57
C GLY A 32 0.99 -29.01 -11.63
N PHE A 33 -0.02 -28.29 -11.10
CA PHE A 33 0.15 -27.12 -10.25
C PHE A 33 -0.54 -27.27 -8.90
N GLU A 34 0.16 -26.93 -7.81
CA GLU A 34 -0.40 -26.90 -6.45
C GLU A 34 0.01 -25.63 -5.71
N THR A 35 -0.97 -25.01 -5.00
CA THR A 35 -0.69 -23.91 -4.08
C THR A 35 -0.86 -24.37 -2.64
N LEU A 36 0.12 -24.06 -1.81
CA LEU A 36 0.14 -24.34 -0.38
C LEU A 36 0.13 -23.02 0.39
N GLU A 37 -0.89 -22.78 1.19
CA GLU A 37 -0.96 -21.58 2.03
C GLU A 37 -0.02 -21.70 3.22
N GLY A 38 0.78 -20.64 3.48
CA GLY A 38 1.83 -20.65 4.49
C GLY A 38 1.32 -20.75 5.92
N THR A 39 0.05 -20.37 6.16
CA THR A 39 -0.57 -20.54 7.47
C THR A 39 -0.78 -22.00 7.78
N GLY A 40 0.00 -22.56 8.70
CA GLY A 40 -0.09 -23.97 9.07
C GLY A 40 0.75 -24.93 8.20
N LEU A 41 1.43 -24.45 7.16
CA LEU A 41 2.34 -25.29 6.36
C LEU A 41 3.53 -25.74 7.21
N ASN A 42 3.85 -27.04 7.13
CA ASN A 42 5.02 -27.66 7.75
C ASN A 42 5.89 -28.35 6.71
N ALA A 43 7.10 -28.79 7.14
CA ALA A 43 8.06 -29.40 6.24
C ALA A 43 7.55 -30.71 5.59
N ALA A 44 6.84 -31.55 6.35
CA ALA A 44 6.30 -32.81 5.84
C ALA A 44 5.29 -32.57 4.70
N ARG A 45 4.32 -31.67 4.92
CA ARG A 45 3.32 -31.33 3.87
C ARG A 45 3.97 -30.70 2.62
N LEU A 46 4.97 -29.85 2.82
CA LEU A 46 5.71 -29.27 1.70
C LEU A 46 6.49 -30.36 0.95
N GLN A 47 7.15 -31.25 1.66
CA GLN A 47 7.91 -32.37 1.11
C GLN A 47 7.01 -33.33 0.32
N ASP A 48 5.86 -33.72 0.88
CA ASP A 48 4.87 -34.55 0.20
C ASP A 48 4.46 -33.96 -1.15
N SER A 49 4.24 -32.64 -1.20
CA SER A 49 3.88 -31.95 -2.44
C SER A 49 5.03 -31.90 -3.46
N ILE A 50 6.27 -31.67 -2.99
CA ILE A 50 7.47 -31.58 -3.83
C ILE A 50 7.82 -32.95 -4.46
N LEU A 51 7.64 -34.03 -3.71
CA LEU A 51 8.01 -35.41 -4.13
C LEU A 51 7.00 -36.05 -5.08
N GLN A 52 5.81 -35.47 -5.26
CA GLN A 52 4.85 -35.99 -6.21
C GLN A 52 5.38 -35.89 -7.64
N MET A 53 5.33 -37.02 -8.35
CA MET A 53 5.72 -37.04 -9.76
C MET A 53 4.71 -36.30 -10.63
N PRO A 54 5.18 -35.54 -11.63
CA PRO A 54 4.27 -34.95 -12.61
C PRO A 54 3.54 -36.04 -13.38
N PHE A 55 2.23 -35.83 -13.61
CA PHE A 55 1.40 -36.72 -14.41
C PHE A 55 0.94 -35.96 -15.67
N LEU A 56 1.36 -36.41 -16.83
CA LEU A 56 1.11 -35.78 -18.14
C LEU A 56 1.80 -34.42 -18.36
N ASP A 57 2.38 -33.80 -17.34
CA ASP A 57 3.02 -32.50 -17.40
C ASP A 57 4.56 -32.64 -17.47
N PRO A 58 5.27 -31.69 -18.10
CA PRO A 58 6.74 -31.73 -18.18
C PRO A 58 7.42 -31.60 -16.81
N TYR A 59 6.73 -31.01 -15.84
CA TYR A 59 7.18 -30.84 -14.46
C TYR A 59 5.98 -30.61 -13.53
N ARG A 60 6.21 -30.76 -12.23
CA ARG A 60 5.29 -30.33 -11.19
C ARG A 60 5.67 -28.94 -10.70
N ALA A 61 4.70 -28.03 -10.62
CA ALA A 61 4.87 -26.69 -10.07
C ALA A 61 4.20 -26.60 -8.69
N VAL A 62 4.98 -26.24 -7.68
CA VAL A 62 4.49 -26.06 -6.29
C VAL A 62 4.71 -24.61 -5.86
N PHE A 63 3.68 -23.98 -5.38
CA PHE A 63 3.73 -22.62 -4.85
C PHE A 63 3.43 -22.61 -3.34
N ALA A 64 4.44 -22.42 -2.51
CA ALA A 64 4.31 -22.20 -1.08
C ALA A 64 4.16 -20.69 -0.82
N ARG A 65 2.93 -20.24 -0.54
CA ARG A 65 2.53 -18.84 -0.53
C ARG A 65 2.48 -18.25 0.87
N MET A 66 3.01 -17.02 1.02
CA MET A 66 2.82 -16.20 2.23
C MET A 66 3.30 -16.88 3.52
N ILE A 67 4.47 -17.50 3.48
CA ILE A 67 5.08 -18.11 4.66
C ILE A 67 5.41 -17.00 5.67
N PRO A 68 4.96 -17.08 6.93
CA PRO A 68 5.41 -16.15 7.96
C PRO A 68 6.92 -16.25 8.18
N ALA A 69 7.62 -15.11 8.24
CA ALA A 69 9.09 -15.07 8.35
C ALA A 69 9.62 -15.87 9.55
N ASN A 70 8.90 -15.85 10.69
CA ASN A 70 9.24 -16.61 11.88
C ASN A 70 9.06 -18.13 11.74
N ARG A 71 8.37 -18.60 10.71
CA ARG A 71 8.17 -20.02 10.41
C ARG A 71 9.02 -20.53 9.25
N ALA A 72 9.64 -19.62 8.49
CA ALA A 72 10.36 -19.96 7.28
C ALA A 72 11.45 -21.04 7.50
N GLU A 73 12.20 -20.96 8.60
CA GLU A 73 13.25 -21.94 8.91
C GLU A 73 12.75 -23.37 9.08
N SER A 74 11.52 -23.55 9.53
CA SER A 74 10.95 -24.90 9.76
C SER A 74 10.69 -25.65 8.45
N LEU A 75 10.68 -24.96 7.31
CA LEU A 75 10.49 -25.58 5.99
C LEU A 75 11.79 -26.06 5.35
N ALA A 76 12.95 -25.66 5.87
CA ALA A 76 14.26 -26.00 5.30
C ALA A 76 14.48 -27.52 5.10
N PRO A 77 14.06 -28.42 6.01
CA PRO A 77 14.23 -29.86 5.81
C PRO A 77 13.53 -30.41 4.57
N ALA A 78 12.41 -29.79 4.13
CA ALA A 78 11.68 -30.24 2.96
C ALA A 78 12.46 -30.06 1.64
N LEU A 79 13.53 -29.26 1.64
CA LEU A 79 14.30 -28.92 0.46
C LEU A 79 15.55 -29.82 0.26
N ALA A 80 15.73 -30.83 1.11
CA ALA A 80 16.93 -31.69 1.04
C ALA A 80 17.04 -32.48 -0.28
N ASP A 81 15.90 -32.99 -0.78
CA ASP A 81 15.84 -33.86 -1.96
C ASP A 81 14.73 -33.39 -2.91
N ILE A 82 14.96 -32.30 -3.63
CA ILE A 82 13.99 -31.78 -4.61
C ILE A 82 14.21 -32.45 -5.96
N PRO A 83 13.21 -33.16 -6.52
CA PRO A 83 13.35 -33.76 -7.85
C PRO A 83 13.58 -32.68 -8.92
N SER A 84 14.40 -33.00 -9.92
CA SER A 84 14.66 -32.13 -11.07
C SER A 84 13.38 -31.79 -11.87
N THR A 85 12.37 -32.63 -11.74
CA THR A 85 11.03 -32.45 -12.33
C THR A 85 10.11 -31.57 -11.52
N THR A 86 10.57 -30.98 -10.40
CA THR A 86 9.76 -30.10 -9.56
C THR A 86 10.25 -28.66 -9.61
N ARG A 87 9.38 -27.73 -9.95
CA ARG A 87 9.58 -26.29 -9.82
C ARG A 87 8.91 -25.80 -8.54
N LEU A 88 9.67 -25.21 -7.64
CA LEU A 88 9.18 -24.73 -6.35
C LEU A 88 9.37 -23.22 -6.25
N LEU A 89 8.26 -22.51 -6.04
CA LEU A 89 8.24 -21.10 -5.67
C LEU A 89 7.83 -20.96 -4.21
N ILE A 90 8.59 -20.20 -3.44
CA ILE A 90 8.28 -19.86 -2.04
C ILE A 90 8.22 -18.36 -1.91
N THR A 91 7.14 -17.82 -1.34
CA THR A 91 7.06 -16.42 -0.93
C THR A 91 6.96 -16.31 0.59
N VAL A 92 7.76 -15.41 1.17
CA VAL A 92 7.82 -15.17 2.61
C VAL A 92 7.33 -13.75 2.91
N ALA A 93 6.44 -13.65 3.88
CA ALA A 93 5.95 -12.36 4.38
C ALA A 93 6.99 -11.76 5.34
N GLY A 94 7.79 -10.83 4.81
CA GLY A 94 8.87 -10.14 5.50
C GLY A 94 10.28 -10.60 5.09
N ARG A 95 11.25 -9.97 5.72
CA ARG A 95 12.67 -10.14 5.40
C ARG A 95 13.26 -11.35 6.10
N LEU A 96 14.08 -12.14 5.41
CA LEU A 96 14.90 -13.19 5.97
C LEU A 96 16.37 -12.75 6.06
N SER A 97 17.04 -13.18 7.14
CA SER A 97 18.49 -13.04 7.26
C SER A 97 19.21 -13.99 6.29
N PRO A 98 20.38 -13.64 5.75
CA PRO A 98 21.22 -14.57 4.98
C PRO A 98 21.61 -15.84 5.77
N SER A 99 21.60 -15.77 7.10
CA SER A 99 21.86 -16.92 7.98
C SER A 99 20.66 -17.85 8.16
N ASN A 100 19.46 -17.46 7.72
CA ASN A 100 18.22 -18.23 7.84
C ASN A 100 18.36 -19.60 7.20
N LYS A 101 17.89 -20.66 7.85
CA LYS A 101 18.04 -22.04 7.36
C LYS A 101 17.34 -22.28 6.03
N LEU A 102 16.20 -21.64 5.78
CA LEU A 102 15.50 -21.75 4.50
C LEU A 102 16.33 -21.13 3.35
N VAL A 103 16.92 -19.95 3.57
CA VAL A 103 17.82 -19.30 2.59
C VAL A 103 18.99 -20.21 2.25
N LYS A 104 19.64 -20.81 3.26
CA LYS A 104 20.74 -21.76 3.07
C LYS A 104 20.29 -23.03 2.33
N ALA A 105 19.13 -23.58 2.66
CA ALA A 105 18.58 -24.77 2.02
C ALA A 105 18.26 -24.53 0.54
N VAL A 106 17.67 -23.36 0.20
CA VAL A 106 17.41 -22.98 -1.20
C VAL A 106 18.72 -22.83 -1.97
N THR A 107 19.72 -22.19 -1.38
CA THR A 107 21.06 -22.05 -2.01
C THR A 107 21.75 -23.41 -2.21
N ALA A 108 21.67 -24.29 -1.22
CA ALA A 108 22.22 -25.64 -1.32
C ALA A 108 21.52 -26.50 -2.41
N ALA A 109 20.22 -26.27 -2.61
CA ALA A 109 19.43 -26.87 -3.69
C ALA A 109 19.64 -26.18 -5.06
N HIS A 110 20.68 -25.35 -5.22
CA HIS A 110 20.97 -24.56 -6.43
C HIS A 110 19.78 -23.64 -6.84
N GLY A 111 18.97 -23.24 -5.89
CA GLY A 111 17.87 -22.32 -6.11
C GLY A 111 18.30 -20.86 -6.07
N THR A 112 17.40 -19.98 -6.50
CA THR A 112 17.59 -18.53 -6.48
C THR A 112 16.87 -17.92 -5.28
N VAL A 113 17.55 -17.03 -4.57
CA VAL A 113 16.96 -16.21 -3.48
C VAL A 113 16.94 -14.76 -3.93
N GLN A 114 15.77 -14.13 -3.86
CA GLN A 114 15.59 -12.72 -4.20
C GLN A 114 14.98 -11.96 -3.02
N GLU A 115 15.69 -10.95 -2.55
CA GLU A 115 15.22 -10.04 -1.52
C GLU A 115 14.61 -8.79 -2.18
N MET A 116 13.35 -8.50 -1.90
CA MET A 116 12.63 -7.34 -2.38
C MET A 116 12.60 -6.27 -1.29
N GLN A 117 13.42 -5.23 -1.46
CA GLN A 117 13.51 -4.11 -0.52
C GLN A 117 12.64 -2.95 -0.98
N HIS A 118 12.14 -2.14 -0.02
CA HIS A 118 11.43 -0.91 -0.33
C HIS A 118 12.27 0.01 -1.24
N LEU A 119 11.66 0.41 -2.33
CA LEU A 119 12.29 1.35 -3.26
C LEU A 119 12.19 2.77 -2.73
N LYS A 120 13.30 3.51 -2.78
CA LYS A 120 13.39 4.92 -2.33
C LYS A 120 14.15 5.76 -3.35
N GLY A 121 13.90 7.06 -3.34
CA GLY A 121 14.65 8.04 -4.13
C GLY A 121 14.69 7.67 -5.62
N ARG A 122 15.90 7.59 -6.19
CA ARG A 122 16.10 7.31 -7.62
C ARG A 122 15.53 5.94 -8.03
N ALA A 123 15.71 4.89 -7.22
CA ALA A 123 15.21 3.57 -7.53
C ALA A 123 13.67 3.53 -7.67
N LEU A 124 12.95 4.26 -6.81
CA LEU A 124 11.51 4.43 -6.91
C LEU A 124 11.12 5.17 -8.20
N GLY A 125 11.82 6.25 -8.53
CA GLY A 125 11.58 6.99 -9.78
C GLY A 125 11.80 6.15 -11.03
N ASP A 126 12.90 5.40 -11.08
CA ASP A 126 13.26 4.52 -12.20
C ASP A 126 12.24 3.38 -12.34
N TRP A 127 11.79 2.78 -11.24
CA TRP A 127 10.75 1.75 -11.26
C TRP A 127 9.43 2.32 -11.77
N THR A 128 8.99 3.47 -11.25
CA THR A 128 7.74 4.11 -11.66
C THR A 128 7.75 4.50 -13.14
N ALA A 129 8.89 5.00 -13.64
CA ALA A 129 9.04 5.34 -15.06
C ALA A 129 8.92 4.10 -15.97
N ARG A 130 9.60 3.00 -15.62
CA ARG A 130 9.44 1.73 -16.36
C ARG A 130 8.02 1.21 -16.29
N ARG A 131 7.42 1.19 -15.10
CA ARG A 131 6.04 0.73 -14.88
C ARG A 131 5.04 1.53 -15.71
N ALA A 132 5.17 2.85 -15.72
CA ALA A 132 4.33 3.74 -16.51
C ALA A 132 4.43 3.44 -18.00
N THR A 133 5.63 3.21 -18.53
CA THR A 133 5.84 3.00 -19.97
C THR A 133 5.49 1.58 -20.42
N GLU A 134 6.01 0.57 -19.73
CA GLU A 134 5.93 -0.83 -20.17
C GLU A 134 4.57 -1.47 -19.86
N VAL A 135 3.94 -1.08 -18.76
CA VAL A 135 2.66 -1.69 -18.32
C VAL A 135 1.47 -0.80 -18.66
N HIS A 136 1.59 0.50 -18.40
CA HIS A 136 0.46 1.43 -18.52
C HIS A 136 0.47 2.27 -19.80
N GLY A 137 1.52 2.21 -20.63
CA GLY A 137 1.63 2.98 -21.89
C GLY A 137 1.61 4.50 -21.66
N LEU A 138 2.08 4.95 -20.49
CA LEU A 138 2.19 6.35 -20.09
C LEU A 138 3.62 6.88 -20.30
N THR A 139 3.79 8.19 -20.25
CA THR A 139 5.12 8.80 -20.42
C THR A 139 5.90 8.86 -19.09
N PRO A 140 7.25 8.88 -19.12
CA PRO A 140 8.06 9.08 -17.91
C PRO A 140 7.77 10.40 -17.18
N MET A 141 7.29 11.42 -17.90
CA MET A 141 6.90 12.71 -17.31
C MET A 141 5.68 12.55 -16.38
N ILE A 142 4.69 11.75 -16.78
CA ILE A 142 3.53 11.42 -15.95
C ILE A 142 3.98 10.62 -14.72
N ALA A 143 4.89 9.65 -14.88
CA ALA A 143 5.46 8.90 -13.78
C ALA A 143 6.12 9.81 -12.73
N ALA A 144 6.89 10.81 -13.17
CA ALA A 144 7.52 11.78 -12.27
C ALA A 144 6.48 12.63 -11.51
N GLN A 145 5.34 12.96 -12.13
CA GLN A 145 4.25 13.66 -11.44
C GLN A 145 3.60 12.77 -10.39
N VAL A 146 3.33 11.48 -10.71
CA VAL A 146 2.78 10.52 -9.76
C VAL A 146 3.68 10.37 -8.53
N VAL A 147 4.98 10.10 -8.71
CA VAL A 147 5.94 9.94 -7.59
C VAL A 147 6.00 11.16 -6.67
N ARG A 148 5.77 12.36 -7.22
CA ARG A 148 5.84 13.59 -6.45
C ARG A 148 4.65 13.80 -5.51
N VAL A 149 3.47 13.25 -5.86
CA VAL A 149 2.21 13.52 -5.13
C VAL A 149 1.64 12.29 -4.43
N THR A 150 2.19 11.09 -4.69
CA THR A 150 1.75 9.85 -4.04
C THR A 150 2.73 9.40 -2.95
N PRO A 151 2.26 8.72 -1.91
CA PRO A 151 3.15 8.02 -0.97
C PRO A 151 4.11 7.07 -1.71
N PRO A 152 5.30 6.79 -1.14
CA PRO A 152 6.27 5.86 -1.73
C PRO A 152 5.85 4.39 -1.54
N ASP A 153 4.60 4.08 -1.89
CA ASP A 153 3.98 2.75 -1.88
C ASP A 153 3.73 2.32 -3.32
N LEU A 154 4.34 1.22 -3.74
CA LEU A 154 4.28 0.77 -5.13
C LEU A 154 2.87 0.37 -5.56
N SER A 155 2.04 -0.14 -4.64
CA SER A 155 0.65 -0.50 -4.93
C SER A 155 -0.21 0.75 -5.18
N VAL A 156 0.01 1.80 -4.41
CA VAL A 156 -0.65 3.09 -4.61
C VAL A 156 -0.20 3.73 -5.93
N ILE A 157 1.11 3.76 -6.18
CA ILE A 157 1.67 4.31 -7.42
C ILE A 157 1.12 3.56 -8.66
N ASP A 158 1.10 2.22 -8.62
CA ASP A 158 0.57 1.41 -9.71
C ASP A 158 -0.93 1.65 -9.94
N SER A 159 -1.70 1.80 -8.87
CA SER A 159 -3.12 2.15 -8.93
C SER A 159 -3.35 3.51 -9.58
N GLU A 160 -2.55 4.53 -9.22
CA GLU A 160 -2.62 5.86 -9.83
C GLU A 160 -2.24 5.83 -11.32
N LEU A 161 -1.20 5.10 -11.68
CA LEU A 161 -0.81 4.90 -13.08
C LEU A 161 -1.93 4.19 -13.88
N SER A 162 -2.54 3.15 -13.30
CA SER A 162 -3.67 2.43 -13.91
C SER A 162 -4.87 3.34 -14.15
N LYS A 163 -5.21 4.19 -13.18
CA LYS A 163 -6.28 5.19 -13.30
C LYS A 163 -6.02 6.17 -14.44
N LEU A 164 -4.80 6.70 -14.54
CA LEU A 164 -4.39 7.60 -15.64
C LEU A 164 -4.41 6.91 -17.01
N ALA A 165 -4.00 5.63 -17.06
CA ALA A 165 -4.05 4.83 -18.27
C ALA A 165 -5.51 4.57 -18.72
N ALA A 166 -6.41 4.27 -17.80
CA ALA A 166 -7.83 4.10 -18.08
C ALA A 166 -8.46 5.41 -18.62
N TYR A 167 -8.12 6.55 -18.03
CA TYR A 167 -8.57 7.85 -18.51
C TYR A 167 -8.07 8.13 -19.94
N LYS A 168 -6.80 7.82 -20.24
CA LYS A 168 -6.26 7.92 -21.60
C LYS A 168 -6.98 6.97 -22.57
N ALA A 169 -7.28 5.74 -22.13
CA ALA A 169 -7.96 4.73 -22.97
C ALA A 169 -9.42 5.11 -23.29
N SER A 170 -10.07 5.96 -22.49
CA SER A 170 -11.40 6.52 -22.77
C SER A 170 -11.42 7.54 -23.92
N GLY A 171 -10.26 7.82 -24.55
CA GLY A 171 -10.12 8.80 -25.63
C GLY A 171 -9.82 10.23 -25.15
N SER A 172 -9.70 10.44 -23.84
CA SER A 172 -9.41 11.73 -23.24
C SER A 172 -7.91 12.06 -23.34
N LYS A 173 -7.58 13.32 -23.58
CA LYS A 173 -6.17 13.76 -23.60
C LYS A 173 -5.66 13.92 -22.17
N LEU A 174 -4.55 13.26 -21.86
CA LEU A 174 -3.81 13.47 -20.61
C LEU A 174 -2.97 14.75 -20.70
N THR A 175 -3.60 15.90 -20.47
CA THR A 175 -2.87 17.17 -20.29
C THR A 175 -2.28 17.22 -18.88
N ASN A 176 -1.34 18.13 -18.63
CA ASN A 176 -0.77 18.31 -17.28
C ASN A 176 -1.85 18.69 -16.26
N GLU A 177 -2.85 19.47 -16.66
CA GLU A 177 -3.99 19.89 -15.84
C GLU A 177 -4.85 18.67 -15.49
N ALA A 178 -5.19 17.84 -16.49
CA ALA A 178 -5.98 16.61 -16.27
C ALA A 178 -5.25 15.62 -15.37
N VAL A 179 -3.93 15.44 -15.55
CA VAL A 179 -3.12 14.59 -14.66
C VAL A 179 -3.13 15.14 -13.24
N THR A 180 -2.95 16.45 -13.07
CA THR A 180 -2.98 17.09 -11.75
C THR A 180 -4.35 16.92 -11.09
N GLU A 181 -5.43 17.12 -11.82
CA GLU A 181 -6.81 16.98 -11.33
C GLU A 181 -7.10 15.52 -10.92
N LEU A 182 -6.73 14.55 -11.77
CA LEU A 182 -6.92 13.12 -11.48
C LEU A 182 -6.09 12.63 -10.29
N LEU A 183 -4.86 13.13 -10.13
CA LEU A 183 -4.01 12.80 -8.98
C LEU A 183 -4.44 13.55 -7.71
N ALA A 184 -4.89 14.80 -7.85
CA ALA A 184 -5.42 15.59 -6.73
C ALA A 184 -6.78 15.10 -6.23
N GLY A 185 -7.55 14.40 -7.07
CA GLY A 185 -8.83 13.77 -6.72
C GLY A 185 -8.69 12.52 -5.82
N GLY A 186 -7.52 12.29 -5.23
CA GLY A 186 -7.32 11.26 -4.22
C GLY A 186 -8.10 11.56 -2.94
N ARG A 187 -8.66 10.52 -2.31
CA ARG A 187 -9.45 10.62 -1.07
C ARG A 187 -8.75 11.39 0.05
N GLU A 188 -7.43 11.44 0.06
CA GLU A 188 -6.66 12.22 1.05
C GLU A 188 -6.68 13.71 0.75
N ASP A 189 -6.58 14.13 -0.52
CA ASP A 189 -6.68 15.54 -0.89
C ASP A 189 -8.08 16.10 -0.62
N GLU A 190 -9.13 15.28 -0.79
CA GLU A 190 -10.49 15.66 -0.40
C GLU A 190 -10.64 15.79 1.12
N ILE A 191 -9.96 14.97 1.93
CA ILE A 191 -9.90 15.13 3.38
C ILE A 191 -9.16 16.41 3.77
N PHE A 192 -8.04 16.74 3.10
CA PHE A 192 -7.36 18.03 3.32
C PHE A 192 -8.29 19.20 2.99
N LYS A 193 -8.94 19.17 1.83
CA LYS A 193 -9.95 20.19 1.46
C LYS A 193 -11.09 20.27 2.46
N LEU A 194 -11.56 19.14 2.98
CA LEU A 194 -12.60 19.09 4.00
C LEU A 194 -12.13 19.80 5.26
N THR A 195 -10.96 19.46 5.80
CA THR A 195 -10.43 20.08 7.04
C THR A 195 -10.06 21.54 6.87
N ASP A 196 -9.51 21.94 5.71
CA ASP A 196 -9.23 23.34 5.39
C ASP A 196 -10.53 24.20 5.35
N ASN A 197 -11.66 23.58 5.00
CA ASN A 197 -12.98 24.24 4.97
C ASN A 197 -13.77 24.12 6.29
N LEU A 198 -13.23 23.38 7.27
CA LEU A 198 -13.82 23.27 8.62
C LEU A 198 -13.17 24.22 9.62
N LEU A 199 -11.92 24.59 9.41
CA LEU A 199 -11.13 25.39 10.35
C LEU A 199 -10.79 26.76 9.73
N PRO A 200 -10.95 27.90 10.46
CA PRO A 200 -11.44 28.01 11.86
C PRO A 200 -12.97 27.94 12.02
N HIS A 201 -13.73 27.97 10.95
CA HIS A 201 -15.20 27.89 10.96
C HIS A 201 -15.71 27.02 9.83
N PRO A 202 -16.73 26.16 10.10
CA PRO A 202 -17.29 25.29 9.08
C PRO A 202 -17.92 26.08 7.93
N THR A 203 -17.59 25.68 6.71
CA THR A 203 -18.18 26.25 5.49
C THR A 203 -19.22 25.29 4.88
N PRO A 204 -20.22 25.80 4.11
CA PRO A 204 -21.14 24.92 3.37
C PRO A 204 -20.41 23.93 2.43
N LEU A 205 -19.21 24.28 1.97
CA LEU A 205 -18.38 23.43 1.12
C LEU A 205 -17.84 22.19 1.88
N ALA A 206 -17.52 22.32 3.17
CA ALA A 206 -17.11 21.20 4.00
C ALA A 206 -18.16 20.07 4.03
N LEU A 207 -19.43 20.44 4.20
CA LEU A 207 -20.54 19.48 4.19
C LEU A 207 -20.69 18.80 2.81
N GLN A 208 -20.54 19.55 1.72
CA GLN A 208 -20.58 19.01 0.36
C GLN A 208 -19.46 18.02 0.11
N ILE A 209 -18.23 18.34 0.53
CA ILE A 209 -17.06 17.45 0.39
C ILE A 209 -17.28 16.17 1.20
N ALA A 210 -17.69 16.27 2.47
CA ALA A 210 -17.94 15.10 3.32
C ALA A 210 -19.01 14.17 2.74
N ARG A 211 -20.12 14.73 2.24
CA ARG A 211 -21.16 13.97 1.54
C ARG A 211 -20.68 13.38 0.20
N GLY A 212 -19.78 14.06 -0.49
CA GLY A 212 -19.10 13.50 -1.68
C GLY A 212 -18.28 12.26 -1.35
N LEU A 213 -17.51 12.33 -0.27
CA LEU A 213 -16.69 11.22 0.23
C LEU A 213 -17.55 10.01 0.65
N THR A 214 -18.65 10.23 1.35
CA THR A 214 -19.55 9.13 1.78
C THR A 214 -20.32 8.53 0.60
N ARG A 215 -20.80 9.32 -0.34
CA ARG A 215 -21.38 8.83 -1.61
C ARG A 215 -20.36 8.07 -2.46
N GLY A 216 -19.09 8.43 -2.39
CA GLY A 216 -17.96 7.71 -3.00
C GLY A 216 -17.58 6.40 -2.30
N GLY A 217 -18.37 5.97 -1.30
CA GLY A 217 -18.24 4.68 -0.61
C GLY A 217 -17.35 4.70 0.64
N LEU A 218 -16.92 5.88 1.13
CA LEU A 218 -16.26 5.98 2.43
C LEU A 218 -17.32 5.91 3.55
N GLN A 219 -17.04 5.07 4.55
CA GLN A 219 -17.88 5.05 5.75
C GLN A 219 -17.76 6.39 6.50
N PRO A 220 -18.85 6.95 7.07
CA PRO A 220 -18.81 8.21 7.81
C PRO A 220 -17.77 8.21 8.95
N THR A 221 -17.64 7.11 9.67
CA THR A 221 -16.61 6.93 10.71
C THR A 221 -15.20 6.96 10.16
N SER A 222 -14.98 6.47 8.92
CA SER A 222 -13.68 6.54 8.25
C SER A 222 -13.34 7.98 7.83
N VAL A 223 -14.34 8.78 7.44
CA VAL A 223 -14.15 10.21 7.16
C VAL A 223 -13.72 10.93 8.44
N ALA A 224 -14.45 10.72 9.54
CA ALA A 224 -14.15 11.33 10.84
C ALA A 224 -12.75 10.94 11.36
N TYR A 225 -12.36 9.65 11.23
CA TYR A 225 -11.02 9.17 11.60
C TYR A 225 -9.92 9.88 10.80
N ARG A 226 -10.10 10.04 9.49
CA ARG A 226 -9.12 10.73 8.62
C ARG A 226 -9.04 12.22 8.97
N MET A 227 -10.17 12.86 9.26
CA MET A 227 -10.20 14.24 9.77
C MET A 227 -9.42 14.35 11.09
N ALA A 228 -9.65 13.46 12.05
CA ALA A 228 -8.92 13.45 13.33
C ALA A 228 -7.42 13.34 13.11
N ARG A 229 -7.00 12.42 12.24
CA ARG A 229 -5.58 12.24 11.92
C ARG A 229 -4.96 13.49 11.31
N HIS A 230 -5.66 14.15 10.40
CA HIS A 230 -5.17 15.39 9.79
C HIS A 230 -5.11 16.54 10.81
N VAL A 231 -6.16 16.73 11.62
CA VAL A 231 -6.17 17.76 12.67
C VAL A 231 -5.05 17.52 13.68
N ALA A 232 -4.81 16.27 14.09
CA ALA A 232 -3.72 15.91 14.99
C ALA A 232 -2.34 16.24 14.36
N LEU A 233 -2.17 15.94 13.07
CA LEU A 233 -0.97 16.29 12.33
C LEU A 233 -0.71 17.80 12.29
N VAL A 234 -1.75 18.60 11.98
CA VAL A 234 -1.64 20.06 11.97
C VAL A 234 -1.29 20.58 13.36
N LEU A 235 -1.88 20.03 14.42
CA LEU A 235 -1.57 20.41 15.80
C LEU A 235 -0.11 20.09 16.19
N GLU A 236 0.39 18.91 15.80
CA GLU A 236 1.78 18.53 16.03
C GLU A 236 2.74 19.44 15.29
N VAL A 237 2.47 19.72 14.01
CA VAL A 237 3.28 20.62 13.19
C VAL A 237 3.25 22.03 13.76
N ARG A 238 2.11 22.51 14.26
CA ARG A 238 1.97 23.82 14.92
C ARG A 238 2.89 23.92 16.14
N ALA A 239 2.88 22.91 17.00
CA ALA A 239 3.75 22.86 18.16
C ALA A 239 5.25 22.86 17.78
N ARG A 240 5.63 22.24 16.65
CA ARG A 240 6.99 22.27 16.11
C ARG A 240 7.37 23.66 15.57
N GLN A 241 6.44 24.33 14.86
CA GLN A 241 6.65 25.72 14.41
C GLN A 241 6.88 26.67 15.59
N GLU A 242 6.15 26.51 16.68
CA GLU A 242 6.31 27.31 17.90
C GLU A 242 7.67 27.10 18.57
N ARG A 243 8.31 25.93 18.36
CA ARG A 243 9.70 25.66 18.76
C ARG A 243 10.73 26.20 17.76
N GLY A 244 10.30 26.80 16.66
CA GLY A 244 11.16 27.37 15.62
C GLY A 244 11.71 26.34 14.62
N GLU A 245 11.13 25.15 14.56
CA GLU A 245 11.55 24.12 13.59
C GLU A 245 11.15 24.53 12.15
N SER A 246 12.11 24.45 11.24
CA SER A 246 11.87 24.70 9.82
C SER A 246 11.08 23.54 9.17
N LEU A 247 10.43 23.82 8.05
CA LEU A 247 9.72 22.79 7.26
C LEU A 247 10.62 21.57 6.97
N GLN A 248 11.88 21.80 6.61
CA GLN A 248 12.79 20.71 6.27
C GLN A 248 13.09 19.81 7.48
N GLN A 249 13.29 20.39 8.66
CA GLN A 249 13.47 19.63 9.90
C GLN A 249 12.24 18.80 10.22
N VAL A 250 11.03 19.40 10.11
CA VAL A 250 9.78 18.69 10.36
C VAL A 250 9.59 17.54 9.36
N GLN A 251 9.91 17.76 8.07
CA GLN A 251 9.82 16.71 7.03
C GLN A 251 10.82 15.57 7.19
N ASP A 252 11.98 15.83 7.79
CA ASP A 252 13.02 14.82 7.98
C ASP A 252 12.76 13.97 9.23
N ASP A 253 12.06 14.53 10.23
CA ASP A 253 11.77 13.86 11.50
C ASP A 253 10.43 13.12 11.54
N MET A 254 9.47 13.50 10.68
CA MET A 254 8.14 12.89 10.67
C MET A 254 8.07 11.70 9.73
N ALA A 255 7.25 10.70 10.11
CA ALA A 255 7.05 9.50 9.30
C ALA A 255 6.14 9.73 8.08
N GLU A 256 5.37 10.81 8.10
CA GLU A 256 4.44 11.20 7.04
C GLU A 256 5.19 11.60 5.76
N HIS A 257 4.52 11.40 4.62
CA HIS A 257 5.08 11.81 3.34
C HIS A 257 5.30 13.33 3.30
N ARG A 258 6.44 13.78 2.74
CA ARG A 258 6.85 15.20 2.69
C ARG A 258 5.77 16.15 2.18
N PHE A 259 4.97 15.72 1.20
CA PHE A 259 3.85 16.51 0.67
C PHE A 259 2.75 16.73 1.71
N VAL A 260 2.43 15.68 2.50
CA VAL A 260 1.44 15.74 3.57
C VAL A 260 1.91 16.67 4.68
N VAL A 261 3.19 16.54 5.07
CA VAL A 261 3.83 17.44 6.05
C VAL A 261 3.86 18.89 5.56
N GLN A 262 4.17 19.12 4.25
CA GLN A 262 4.13 20.45 3.66
C GLN A 262 2.73 21.09 3.81
N LYS A 263 1.67 20.37 3.42
CA LYS A 263 0.28 20.86 3.55
C LYS A 263 -0.09 21.16 5.02
N ALA A 264 0.28 20.25 5.93
CA ALA A 264 0.04 20.46 7.35
C ALA A 264 0.83 21.66 7.89
N TYR A 265 2.05 21.89 7.40
CA TYR A 265 2.90 23.01 7.79
C TYR A 265 2.30 24.36 7.35
N ASP A 266 1.76 24.41 6.13
CA ASP A 266 1.09 25.59 5.59
C ASP A 266 -0.21 25.89 6.37
N ALA A 267 -1.01 24.85 6.64
CA ALA A 267 -2.25 24.96 7.43
C ALA A 267 -1.96 25.42 8.88
N ALA A 268 -0.89 24.91 9.48
CA ALA A 268 -0.51 25.21 10.86
C ALA A 268 -0.10 26.67 11.09
N GLN A 269 0.32 27.41 10.06
CA GLN A 269 0.74 28.80 10.20
C GLN A 269 -0.37 29.70 10.77
N ASN A 270 -1.60 29.45 10.41
CA ASN A 270 -2.77 30.26 10.80
C ASN A 270 -3.74 29.50 11.73
N ALA A 271 -3.40 28.29 12.15
CA ALA A 271 -4.27 27.47 12.97
C ALA A 271 -4.21 27.89 14.45
N ASP A 272 -5.38 27.99 15.09
CA ASP A 272 -5.49 28.15 16.54
C ASP A 272 -5.45 26.76 17.22
N PRO A 273 -4.45 26.47 18.08
CA PRO A 273 -4.37 25.20 18.79
C PRO A 273 -5.63 24.84 19.58
N ASN A 274 -6.30 25.82 20.17
CA ASN A 274 -7.54 25.58 20.93
C ASN A 274 -8.69 25.06 20.05
N HIS A 275 -8.81 25.60 18.82
CA HIS A 275 -9.78 25.11 17.84
C HIS A 275 -9.45 23.70 17.37
N LEU A 276 -8.17 23.41 17.09
CA LEU A 276 -7.73 22.07 16.70
C LEU A 276 -8.02 21.02 17.79
N GLU A 277 -7.76 21.35 19.06
CA GLU A 277 -8.09 20.47 20.18
C GLU A 277 -9.60 20.30 20.37
N ALA A 278 -10.39 21.36 20.20
CA ALA A 278 -11.85 21.30 20.27
C ALA A 278 -12.40 20.39 19.16
N ALA A 279 -11.84 20.47 17.95
CA ALA A 279 -12.18 19.61 16.83
C ALA A 279 -11.89 18.13 17.14
N LEU A 280 -10.72 17.81 17.71
CA LEU A 280 -10.38 16.44 18.11
C LEU A 280 -11.35 15.90 19.18
N ARG A 281 -11.74 16.74 20.14
CA ARG A 281 -12.74 16.37 21.16
C ARG A 281 -14.09 16.06 20.53
N ALA A 282 -14.56 16.92 19.62
CA ALA A 282 -15.83 16.73 18.93
C ALA A 282 -15.85 15.45 18.06
N ILE A 283 -14.75 15.15 17.38
CA ILE A 283 -14.61 13.91 16.57
C ILE A 283 -14.62 12.67 17.49
N ARG A 284 -13.94 12.72 18.63
CA ARG A 284 -13.95 11.63 19.64
C ARG A 284 -15.38 11.39 20.16
N ASP A 285 -16.10 12.46 20.47
CA ASP A 285 -17.46 12.36 21.02
C ASP A 285 -18.42 11.79 19.96
N TYR A 286 -18.31 12.19 18.71
CA TYR A 286 -19.02 11.58 17.58
C TYR A 286 -18.71 10.07 17.47
N GLU A 287 -17.44 9.67 17.54
CA GLU A 287 -17.05 8.25 17.48
C GLU A 287 -17.70 7.43 18.61
N TRP A 288 -17.75 7.99 19.79
CA TRP A 288 -18.41 7.38 20.94
C TRP A 288 -19.93 7.27 20.75
N GLU A 289 -20.60 8.35 20.33
CA GLU A 289 -22.05 8.36 20.07
C GLU A 289 -22.44 7.31 19.03
N VAL A 290 -21.68 7.17 17.95
CA VAL A 290 -21.91 6.15 16.91
C VAL A 290 -21.65 4.73 17.44
N LYS A 291 -20.51 4.50 18.11
CA LYS A 291 -20.16 3.17 18.64
C LYS A 291 -21.08 2.69 19.74
N SER A 292 -21.66 3.62 20.50
CA SER A 292 -22.65 3.31 21.54
C SER A 292 -24.08 3.23 21.01
N GLY A 293 -24.30 3.44 19.70
CA GLY A 293 -25.62 3.38 19.08
C GLY A 293 -26.55 4.57 19.41
N GLN A 294 -26.00 5.67 19.91
CA GLN A 294 -26.80 6.86 20.27
C GLN A 294 -27.19 7.69 19.05
N ILE A 295 -26.40 7.62 17.98
CA ILE A 295 -26.67 8.34 16.73
C ILE A 295 -26.31 7.46 15.53
N ASP A 296 -27.06 7.63 14.43
CA ASP A 296 -26.67 7.07 13.14
C ASP A 296 -25.38 7.71 12.62
N ALA A 297 -24.50 6.93 11.99
CA ALA A 297 -23.19 7.39 11.62
C ALA A 297 -23.19 8.53 10.57
N GLU A 298 -24.15 8.52 9.64
CA GLU A 298 -24.26 9.54 8.58
C GLU A 298 -24.83 10.83 9.16
N LEU A 299 -25.91 10.74 9.93
CA LEU A 299 -26.50 11.87 10.63
C LEU A 299 -25.51 12.48 11.63
N GLY A 300 -24.79 11.65 12.37
CA GLY A 300 -23.79 12.09 13.33
C GLY A 300 -22.63 12.83 12.68
N LEU A 301 -22.20 12.42 11.49
CA LEU A 301 -21.16 13.13 10.72
C LEU A 301 -21.66 14.53 10.31
N ASP A 302 -22.90 14.65 9.81
CA ASP A 302 -23.48 15.96 9.46
C ASP A 302 -23.54 16.88 10.69
N VAL A 303 -23.96 16.36 11.86
CA VAL A 303 -23.97 17.10 13.11
C VAL A 303 -22.57 17.52 13.56
N LEU A 304 -21.60 16.60 13.49
CA LEU A 304 -20.19 16.89 13.79
C LEU A 304 -19.69 18.07 12.97
N LEU A 305 -19.90 18.04 11.64
CA LEU A 305 -19.42 19.07 10.71
C LEU A 305 -20.04 20.45 10.95
N THR A 306 -21.18 20.53 11.63
CA THR A 306 -21.81 21.79 12.01
C THR A 306 -21.36 22.31 13.38
N ARG A 307 -20.72 21.47 14.19
CA ARG A 307 -20.21 21.82 15.54
C ARG A 307 -18.74 22.25 15.55
N LEU A 308 -18.01 21.91 14.46
CA LEU A 308 -16.59 22.27 14.28
C LEU A 308 -16.45 23.69 13.79
#